data_cf0087eaf92c75bea156148fe1a70dd3
#
_entry.id   cf0087eaf92c75bea156148fe1a70dd3
#
_cell.length_a   1.000
_cell.length_b   1.000
_cell.length_c   1.000
_cell.angle_alpha   90.00
_cell.angle_beta   90.00
_cell.angle_gamma   90.00
#
_symmetry.space_group_name_H-M   'P 1'
#
loop_
_entity.id
_entity.type
_entity.pdbx_description
1 polymer ?
#
loop_
_entity_poly.entity_id
_entity_poly.type
_entity_poly.pdbx_seq_one_letter_code
_entity_poly.pdbx_strand_id
1 'polypeptide(L)'
;MLKVIDHPLIKHKLTVMRKKETGTKDFRQNLDEIGGLMVYEITRDLPLKPIEIETPICQYTGYELAKKVVIVPILRAGLGMVNGIQDLIPTAKIAHVGMYRDEETLEPHTYFEKYPKNLEDAITIVVDPMLATGGSSVAAIDMVKKQGATNVKLVCLVGAPEGVKAVEKAHPDVDIYLASLDDHLNEHGYIVPGLGVAGDRIFGTK
;
A
#
# COMPACT_ATOMS: atom_id res chain seq x y z
N MET A 1 -5.14 7.91 10.77
CA MET A 1 -6.57 7.45 10.91
C MET A 1 -6.77 6.20 10.08
N LEU A 2 -7.43 5.16 10.66
CA LEU A 2 -7.76 3.93 9.91
C LEU A 2 -9.00 4.12 9.03
N LYS A 3 -8.90 3.67 7.77
CA LYS A 3 -10.01 3.60 6.80
C LYS A 3 -10.08 2.19 6.20
N VAL A 4 -11.14 1.46 6.48
CA VAL A 4 -11.42 0.16 5.84
C VAL A 4 -12.33 0.41 4.65
N ILE A 5 -11.88 0.00 3.45
CA ILE A 5 -12.61 0.23 2.20
C ILE A 5 -13.63 -0.90 2.01
N ASP A 6 -14.86 -0.65 2.45
CA ASP A 6 -15.97 -1.59 2.32
C ASP A 6 -16.61 -1.49 0.92
N HIS A 7 -16.12 -2.32 0.00
CA HIS A 7 -16.62 -2.36 -1.37
C HIS A 7 -16.92 -3.80 -1.83
N PRO A 8 -18.10 -4.08 -2.44
CA PRO A 8 -18.50 -5.43 -2.84
C PRO A 8 -17.50 -6.15 -3.74
N LEU A 9 -16.91 -5.46 -4.74
CA LEU A 9 -15.89 -6.05 -5.61
C LEU A 9 -14.61 -6.40 -4.86
N ILE A 10 -14.20 -5.58 -3.91
CA ILE A 10 -13.02 -5.89 -3.07
C ILE A 10 -13.31 -7.13 -2.23
N LYS A 11 -14.46 -7.21 -1.58
CA LYS A 11 -14.87 -8.41 -0.81
C LYS A 11 -14.89 -9.68 -1.65
N HIS A 12 -15.46 -9.59 -2.86
CA HIS A 12 -15.50 -10.70 -3.80
C HIS A 12 -14.09 -11.19 -4.16
N LYS A 13 -13.21 -10.27 -4.57
CA LYS A 13 -11.84 -10.59 -4.96
C LYS A 13 -10.98 -11.10 -3.78
N LEU A 14 -11.15 -10.51 -2.60
CA LEU A 14 -10.54 -11.02 -1.37
C LEU A 14 -10.99 -12.45 -1.07
N THR A 15 -12.27 -12.78 -1.28
CA THR A 15 -12.77 -14.14 -1.09
C THR A 15 -12.02 -15.12 -2.00
N VAL A 16 -11.76 -14.76 -3.25
CA VAL A 16 -10.95 -15.58 -4.16
C VAL A 16 -9.53 -15.73 -3.62
N MET A 17 -8.89 -14.64 -3.20
CA MET A 17 -7.52 -14.66 -2.69
C MET A 17 -7.36 -15.48 -1.41
N ARG A 18 -8.38 -15.47 -0.52
CA ARG A 18 -8.36 -16.24 0.74
C ARG A 18 -8.44 -17.75 0.55
N LYS A 19 -9.03 -18.20 -0.55
CA LYS A 19 -9.15 -19.63 -0.83
C LYS A 19 -7.78 -20.32 -0.90
N LYS A 20 -7.65 -21.46 -0.25
CA LYS A 20 -6.40 -22.24 -0.18
C LYS A 20 -5.94 -22.71 -1.56
N GLU A 21 -6.89 -23.05 -2.42
CA GLU A 21 -6.66 -23.56 -3.77
C GLU A 21 -6.33 -22.48 -4.82
N THR A 22 -6.45 -21.20 -4.48
CA THR A 22 -6.18 -20.12 -5.44
C THR A 22 -4.71 -20.11 -5.85
N GLY A 23 -4.46 -20.35 -7.13
CA GLY A 23 -3.11 -20.37 -7.71
C GLY A 23 -2.48 -18.99 -7.81
N THR A 24 -1.18 -18.96 -8.04
CA THR A 24 -0.36 -17.72 -8.10
C THR A 24 -0.87 -16.71 -9.14
N LYS A 25 -1.33 -17.17 -10.30
CA LYS A 25 -1.87 -16.28 -11.35
C LYS A 25 -3.08 -15.51 -10.85
N ASP A 26 -4.08 -16.23 -10.35
CA ASP A 26 -5.34 -15.62 -9.91
C ASP A 26 -5.13 -14.78 -8.64
N PHE A 27 -4.22 -15.19 -7.77
CA PHE A 27 -3.84 -14.41 -6.60
C PHE A 27 -3.25 -13.05 -6.99
N ARG A 28 -2.26 -13.02 -7.90
CA ARG A 28 -1.67 -11.77 -8.42
C ARG A 28 -2.68 -10.88 -9.11
N GLN A 29 -3.51 -11.47 -9.98
CA GLN A 29 -4.51 -10.71 -10.72
C GLN A 29 -5.51 -10.05 -9.78
N ASN A 30 -6.03 -10.78 -8.78
CA ASN A 30 -6.96 -10.19 -7.81
C ASN A 30 -6.30 -9.14 -6.92
N LEU A 31 -5.03 -9.33 -6.53
CA LEU A 31 -4.27 -8.34 -5.76
C LEU A 31 -4.10 -7.03 -6.54
N ASP A 32 -3.74 -7.14 -7.80
CA ASP A 32 -3.55 -6.00 -8.71
C ASP A 32 -4.86 -5.22 -8.91
N GLU A 33 -5.94 -5.93 -9.20
CA GLU A 33 -7.27 -5.34 -9.36
C GLU A 33 -7.80 -4.68 -8.08
N ILE A 34 -7.57 -5.27 -6.90
CA ILE A 34 -7.91 -4.64 -5.61
C ILE A 34 -7.06 -3.39 -5.40
N GLY A 35 -5.76 -3.43 -5.73
CA GLY A 35 -4.88 -2.27 -5.69
C GLY A 35 -5.46 -1.09 -6.47
N GLY A 36 -5.92 -1.33 -7.69
CA GLY A 36 -6.60 -0.33 -8.53
C GLY A 36 -7.90 0.19 -7.90
N LEU A 37 -8.76 -0.69 -7.36
CA LEU A 37 -9.99 -0.28 -6.69
C LEU A 37 -9.73 0.57 -5.45
N MET A 38 -8.71 0.21 -4.66
CA MET A 38 -8.33 0.98 -3.47
C MET A 38 -7.82 2.36 -3.81
N VAL A 39 -7.09 2.52 -4.91
CA VAL A 39 -6.53 3.82 -5.33
C VAL A 39 -7.60 4.88 -5.49
N TYR A 40 -8.77 4.53 -6.01
CA TYR A 40 -9.88 5.46 -6.15
C TYR A 40 -10.26 6.13 -4.81
N GLU A 41 -10.26 5.36 -3.72
CA GLU A 41 -10.53 5.90 -2.37
C GLU A 41 -9.32 6.59 -1.73
N ILE A 42 -8.12 6.04 -1.92
CA ILE A 42 -6.87 6.56 -1.36
C ILE A 42 -6.55 7.96 -1.92
N THR A 43 -6.96 8.21 -3.16
CA THR A 43 -6.66 9.44 -3.89
C THR A 43 -7.76 10.50 -3.83
N ARG A 44 -8.82 10.25 -3.08
CA ARG A 44 -9.99 11.15 -3.00
C ARG A 44 -9.67 12.58 -2.54
N ASP A 45 -8.61 12.75 -1.75
CA ASP A 45 -8.15 14.01 -1.16
C ASP A 45 -6.89 14.58 -1.84
N LEU A 46 -6.53 14.08 -3.03
CA LEU A 46 -5.39 14.62 -3.77
C LEU A 46 -5.64 16.09 -4.15
N PRO A 47 -4.68 16.99 -3.85
CA PRO A 47 -4.83 18.38 -4.21
C PRO A 47 -4.75 18.58 -5.73
N LEU A 48 -5.64 19.41 -6.24
CA LEU A 48 -5.69 19.80 -7.63
C LEU A 48 -5.23 21.27 -7.78
N LYS A 49 -4.64 21.60 -8.92
CA LYS A 49 -4.40 22.97 -9.35
C LYS A 49 -5.10 23.25 -10.67
N PRO A 50 -5.69 24.45 -10.85
CA PRO A 50 -6.30 24.81 -12.11
C PRO A 50 -5.24 25.04 -13.20
N ILE A 51 -5.60 24.70 -14.44
CA ILE A 51 -4.82 24.97 -15.64
C ILE A 51 -5.75 25.45 -16.76
N GLU A 52 -5.31 26.47 -17.50
CA GLU A 52 -6.03 26.91 -18.68
C GLU A 52 -5.70 25.99 -19.86
N ILE A 53 -6.74 25.47 -20.49
CA ILE A 53 -6.65 24.61 -21.67
C ILE A 53 -7.57 25.09 -22.76
N GLU A 54 -7.32 24.63 -23.99
CA GLU A 54 -8.22 24.83 -25.11
C GLU A 54 -8.86 23.49 -25.49
N THR A 55 -10.18 23.44 -25.45
CA THR A 55 -10.94 22.30 -25.97
C THR A 55 -11.17 22.49 -27.47
N PRO A 56 -11.65 21.49 -28.21
CA PRO A 56 -12.03 21.69 -29.61
C PRO A 56 -13.11 22.76 -29.85
N ILE A 57 -13.72 23.30 -28.78
CA ILE A 57 -14.85 24.25 -28.87
C ILE A 57 -14.53 25.60 -28.27
N CYS A 58 -13.87 25.64 -27.10
CA CYS A 58 -13.61 26.89 -26.37
C CYS A 58 -12.45 26.79 -25.37
N GLN A 59 -12.03 27.94 -24.84
CA GLN A 59 -11.14 28.01 -23.67
C GLN A 59 -11.87 27.46 -22.44
N TYR A 60 -11.15 26.70 -21.59
CA TYR A 60 -11.70 26.04 -20.41
C TYR A 60 -10.66 25.96 -19.31
N THR A 61 -11.10 26.16 -18.07
CA THR A 61 -10.25 25.91 -16.89
C THR A 61 -10.39 24.45 -16.46
N GLY A 62 -9.37 23.65 -16.76
CA GLY A 62 -9.25 22.25 -16.31
C GLY A 62 -8.47 22.14 -15.02
N TYR A 63 -8.19 20.89 -14.59
CA TYR A 63 -7.46 20.60 -13.36
C TYR A 63 -6.40 19.52 -13.59
N GLU A 64 -5.27 19.67 -12.92
CA GLU A 64 -4.24 18.63 -12.84
C GLU A 64 -3.83 18.39 -11.38
N LEU A 65 -3.18 17.26 -11.11
CA LEU A 65 -2.67 16.96 -9.77
C LEU A 65 -1.63 18.00 -9.37
N ALA A 66 -1.84 18.66 -8.21
CA ALA A 66 -0.93 19.68 -7.70
C ALA A 66 0.38 19.10 -7.14
N LYS A 67 0.35 17.81 -6.74
CA LYS A 67 1.51 17.10 -6.18
C LYS A 67 1.79 15.80 -6.93
N LYS A 68 3.06 15.41 -6.97
CA LYS A 68 3.48 14.10 -7.50
C LYS A 68 3.13 13.00 -6.52
N VAL A 69 2.88 11.80 -7.03
CA VAL A 69 2.67 10.60 -6.22
C VAL A 69 3.90 9.72 -6.30
N VAL A 70 4.30 9.17 -5.16
CA VAL A 70 5.38 8.19 -5.05
C VAL A 70 4.84 6.94 -4.37
N ILE A 71 4.94 5.80 -5.04
CA ILE A 71 4.57 4.48 -4.51
C ILE A 71 5.81 3.85 -3.90
N VAL A 72 5.70 3.35 -2.69
CA VAL A 72 6.81 2.73 -1.95
C VAL A 72 6.41 1.31 -1.54
N PRO A 73 6.61 0.30 -2.42
CA PRO A 73 6.39 -1.08 -2.03
C PRO A 73 7.43 -1.55 -1.02
N ILE A 74 6.96 -2.19 0.05
CA ILE A 74 7.82 -2.96 0.95
C ILE A 74 8.15 -4.28 0.25
N LEU A 75 9.41 -4.46 -0.12
CA LEU A 75 9.85 -5.64 -0.85
C LEU A 75 9.79 -6.88 0.09
N ARG A 76 9.39 -8.03 -0.44
CA ARG A 76 9.03 -8.37 -1.84
C ARG A 76 7.52 -8.18 -2.11
N ALA A 77 6.65 -8.48 -1.14
CA ALA A 77 5.21 -8.63 -1.31
C ALA A 77 4.51 -7.36 -1.82
N GLY A 78 4.97 -6.18 -1.39
CA GLY A 78 4.42 -4.89 -1.83
C GLY A 78 4.47 -4.67 -3.35
N LEU A 79 5.38 -5.33 -4.06
CA LEU A 79 5.44 -5.27 -5.53
C LEU A 79 4.13 -5.73 -6.20
N GLY A 80 3.41 -6.66 -5.57
CA GLY A 80 2.15 -7.17 -6.12
C GLY A 80 1.01 -6.14 -6.15
N MET A 81 1.16 -5.00 -5.48
CA MET A 81 0.16 -3.92 -5.48
C MET A 81 0.52 -2.76 -6.42
N VAL A 82 1.74 -2.72 -6.93
CA VAL A 82 2.26 -1.54 -7.66
C VAL A 82 1.55 -1.31 -8.97
N ASN A 83 1.35 -2.35 -9.79
CA ASN A 83 0.79 -2.20 -11.13
C ASN A 83 -0.63 -1.64 -11.08
N GLY A 84 -1.52 -2.22 -10.26
CA GLY A 84 -2.91 -1.76 -10.13
C GLY A 84 -3.01 -0.29 -9.69
N ILE A 85 -2.07 0.18 -8.86
CA ILE A 85 -2.00 1.58 -8.46
C ILE A 85 -1.46 2.43 -9.62
N GLN A 86 -0.40 1.98 -10.29
CA GLN A 86 0.27 2.72 -11.36
C GLN A 86 -0.60 2.84 -12.62
N ASP A 87 -1.45 1.86 -12.90
CA ASP A 87 -2.39 1.91 -14.03
C ASP A 87 -3.35 3.11 -13.92
N LEU A 88 -3.72 3.50 -12.71
CA LEU A 88 -4.59 4.67 -12.47
C LEU A 88 -3.79 5.97 -12.24
N ILE A 89 -2.53 5.88 -11.84
CA ILE A 89 -1.62 7.03 -11.68
C ILE A 89 -0.34 6.77 -12.48
N PRO A 90 -0.38 6.81 -13.82
CA PRO A 90 0.76 6.44 -14.67
C PRO A 90 2.00 7.31 -14.45
N THR A 91 1.83 8.52 -13.94
CA THR A 91 2.92 9.46 -13.62
C THR A 91 3.55 9.20 -12.25
N ALA A 92 3.02 8.27 -11.46
CA ALA A 92 3.59 7.95 -10.14
C ALA A 92 5.01 7.42 -10.28
N LYS A 93 5.89 7.89 -9.42
CA LYS A 93 7.24 7.35 -9.28
C LYS A 93 7.23 6.20 -8.30
N ILE A 94 8.15 5.25 -8.49
CA ILE A 94 8.29 4.11 -7.60
C ILE A 94 9.61 4.23 -6.86
N ALA A 95 9.54 4.22 -5.53
CA ALA A 95 10.66 3.98 -4.65
C ALA A 95 10.66 2.51 -4.23
N HIS A 96 11.74 2.01 -3.70
CA HIS A 96 11.81 0.63 -3.23
C HIS A 96 12.44 0.61 -1.85
N VAL A 97 11.81 -0.12 -0.93
CA VAL A 97 12.33 -0.40 0.41
C VAL A 97 12.36 -1.90 0.62
N GLY A 98 13.57 -2.43 0.72
CA GLY A 98 13.80 -3.85 0.96
C GLY A 98 14.13 -4.10 2.43
N MET A 99 13.30 -4.93 3.08
CA MET A 99 13.51 -5.33 4.46
C MET A 99 13.34 -6.84 4.59
N TYR A 100 14.06 -7.42 5.52
CA TYR A 100 13.79 -8.77 6.02
C TYR A 100 13.63 -8.71 7.53
N ARG A 101 12.91 -9.66 8.09
CA ARG A 101 12.80 -9.81 9.52
C ARG A 101 13.89 -10.75 9.98
N ASP A 102 14.67 -10.34 10.95
CA ASP A 102 15.62 -11.20 11.62
C ASP A 102 14.88 -12.37 12.30
N GLU A 103 15.38 -13.59 12.11
CA GLU A 103 14.69 -14.79 12.61
C GLU A 103 14.77 -14.93 14.14
N GLU A 104 15.79 -14.35 14.78
CA GLU A 104 16.00 -14.46 16.21
C GLU A 104 15.37 -13.28 16.96
N THR A 105 15.63 -12.04 16.49
CA THR A 105 15.18 -10.80 17.16
C THR A 105 13.82 -10.34 16.69
N LEU A 106 13.34 -10.84 15.56
CA LEU A 106 12.12 -10.40 14.86
C LEU A 106 12.12 -8.92 14.45
N GLU A 107 13.27 -8.25 14.53
CA GLU A 107 13.43 -6.87 14.12
C GLU A 107 13.55 -6.73 12.59
N PRO A 108 13.00 -5.66 12.00
CA PRO A 108 13.15 -5.40 10.58
C PRO A 108 14.55 -4.86 10.27
N HIS A 109 15.25 -5.53 9.37
CA HIS A 109 16.54 -5.08 8.83
C HIS A 109 16.40 -4.64 7.38
N THR A 110 16.89 -3.43 7.08
CA THR A 110 16.90 -2.89 5.72
C THR A 110 18.12 -3.40 4.96
N TYR A 111 17.90 -3.93 3.75
CA TYR A 111 18.98 -4.34 2.85
C TYR A 111 19.03 -3.53 1.56
N PHE A 112 17.97 -2.79 1.24
CA PHE A 112 17.88 -1.98 0.03
C PHE A 112 16.93 -0.79 0.21
N GLU A 113 17.35 0.38 -0.25
CA GLU A 113 16.51 1.54 -0.35
C GLU A 113 16.88 2.40 -1.56
N LYS A 114 15.88 2.89 -2.29
CA LYS A 114 16.09 3.82 -3.39
C LYS A 114 14.86 4.72 -3.56
N TYR A 115 15.07 6.02 -3.55
CA TYR A 115 14.03 7.03 -3.60
C TYR A 115 14.20 7.99 -4.78
N PRO A 116 13.10 8.55 -5.32
CA PRO A 116 13.17 9.73 -6.17
C PRO A 116 13.55 10.96 -5.36
N LYS A 117 14.04 12.00 -6.03
CA LYS A 117 14.32 13.29 -5.41
C LYS A 117 13.02 14.00 -5.03
N ASN A 118 13.08 14.86 -4.01
CA ASN A 118 12.01 15.77 -3.57
C ASN A 118 10.77 15.01 -3.05
N LEU A 119 10.96 14.08 -2.10
CA LEU A 119 9.87 13.40 -1.42
C LEU A 119 9.01 14.34 -0.57
N GLU A 120 9.58 15.45 -0.11
CA GLU A 120 8.91 16.49 0.68
C GLU A 120 7.72 17.12 -0.05
N ASP A 121 7.77 17.18 -1.38
CA ASP A 121 6.71 17.75 -2.21
C ASP A 121 5.74 16.69 -2.76
N ALA A 122 5.96 15.42 -2.43
CA ALA A 122 5.19 14.31 -2.95
C ALA A 122 4.13 13.81 -1.95
N ILE A 123 3.13 13.12 -2.48
CA ILE A 123 2.27 12.23 -1.69
C ILE A 123 2.87 10.83 -1.78
N THR A 124 3.30 10.32 -0.65
CA THR A 124 4.00 9.04 -0.54
C THR A 124 3.03 7.95 -0.09
N ILE A 125 2.87 6.92 -0.90
CA ILE A 125 1.98 5.77 -0.64
C ILE A 125 2.84 4.55 -0.38
N VAL A 126 2.99 4.18 0.88
CA VAL A 126 3.67 2.94 1.29
C VAL A 126 2.69 1.77 1.12
N VAL A 127 3.10 0.72 0.43
CA VAL A 127 2.23 -0.42 0.12
C VAL A 127 2.83 -1.75 0.57
N ASP A 128 2.01 -2.55 1.25
CA ASP A 128 2.30 -3.93 1.63
C ASP A 128 0.98 -4.72 1.69
N PRO A 129 0.85 -5.92 1.14
CA PRO A 129 -0.37 -6.71 1.27
C PRO A 129 -0.78 -7.02 2.71
N MET A 130 0.16 -7.09 3.64
CA MET A 130 -0.10 -7.59 4.99
C MET A 130 0.34 -6.61 6.08
N LEU A 131 -0.59 -6.12 6.89
CA LEU A 131 -0.31 -5.36 8.11
C LEU A 131 -0.53 -6.28 9.33
N ALA A 132 0.46 -7.13 9.64
CA ALA A 132 0.39 -8.07 10.75
C ALA A 132 0.80 -7.41 12.08
N THR A 133 2.06 -7.50 12.48
CA THR A 133 2.58 -6.84 13.70
C THR A 133 2.84 -5.33 13.55
N GLY A 134 2.93 -4.84 12.32
CA GLY A 134 3.21 -3.45 12.00
C GLY A 134 4.69 -3.09 11.93
N GLY A 135 5.60 -3.95 12.35
CA GLY A 135 7.04 -3.62 12.41
C GLY A 135 7.63 -3.17 11.08
N SER A 136 7.39 -3.91 9.98
CA SER A 136 7.88 -3.53 8.65
C SER A 136 7.25 -2.22 8.15
N SER A 137 5.95 -2.03 8.40
CA SER A 137 5.25 -0.80 8.01
C SER A 137 5.78 0.42 8.77
N VAL A 138 5.98 0.31 10.09
CA VAL A 138 6.57 1.37 10.91
C VAL A 138 7.97 1.71 10.40
N ALA A 139 8.83 0.72 10.22
CA ALA A 139 10.19 0.94 9.72
C ALA A 139 10.21 1.58 8.32
N ALA A 140 9.33 1.15 7.41
CA ALA A 140 9.22 1.76 6.07
C ALA A 140 8.77 3.22 6.13
N ILE A 141 7.82 3.54 7.00
CA ILE A 141 7.35 4.91 7.22
C ILE A 141 8.46 5.77 7.83
N ASP A 142 9.21 5.27 8.81
CA ASP A 142 10.38 5.96 9.36
C ASP A 142 11.39 6.30 8.27
N MET A 143 11.68 5.33 7.38
CA MET A 143 12.64 5.51 6.30
C MET A 143 12.19 6.59 5.31
N VAL A 144 10.94 6.58 4.84
CA VAL A 144 10.46 7.59 3.90
C VAL A 144 10.38 8.98 4.55
N LYS A 145 10.01 9.07 5.83
CA LYS A 145 10.03 10.33 6.59
C LYS A 145 11.46 10.86 6.77
N LYS A 146 12.42 10.00 7.04
CA LYS A 146 13.84 10.36 7.10
C LYS A 146 14.35 10.93 5.78
N GLN A 147 13.78 10.51 4.64
CA GLN A 147 14.07 11.04 3.31
C GLN A 147 13.25 12.31 2.97
N GLY A 148 12.52 12.86 3.93
CA GLY A 148 11.78 14.12 3.81
C GLY A 148 10.30 13.99 3.47
N ALA A 149 9.74 12.77 3.37
CA ALA A 149 8.30 12.61 3.12
C ALA A 149 7.47 13.23 4.25
N THR A 150 6.57 14.15 3.89
CA THR A 150 5.69 14.86 4.84
C THR A 150 4.23 14.42 4.75
N ASN A 151 3.82 13.85 3.63
CA ASN A 151 2.46 13.35 3.41
C ASN A 151 2.55 11.85 3.07
N VAL A 152 2.35 11.01 4.08
CA VAL A 152 2.49 9.56 3.96
C VAL A 152 1.15 8.88 4.21
N LYS A 153 0.80 7.95 3.33
CA LYS A 153 -0.32 7.03 3.48
C LYS A 153 0.20 5.60 3.49
N LEU A 154 -0.34 4.76 4.37
CA LEU A 154 -0.07 3.31 4.37
C LEU A 154 -1.27 2.58 3.77
N VAL A 155 -1.01 1.71 2.83
CA VAL A 155 -2.04 0.94 2.12
C VAL A 155 -1.72 -0.53 2.20
N CYS A 156 -2.61 -1.29 2.84
CA CYS A 156 -2.46 -2.74 2.93
C CYS A 156 -3.74 -3.45 2.49
N LEU A 157 -3.60 -4.67 2.01
CA LEU A 157 -4.74 -5.46 1.59
C LEU A 157 -5.52 -5.97 2.81
N VAL A 158 -4.83 -6.67 3.72
CA VAL A 158 -5.42 -7.12 4.98
C VAL A 158 -4.56 -6.67 6.16
N GLY A 159 -5.21 -6.32 7.26
CA GLY A 159 -4.54 -5.93 8.48
C GLY A 159 -5.14 -6.58 9.71
N ALA A 160 -4.35 -6.69 10.78
CA ALA A 160 -4.80 -7.05 12.12
C ALA A 160 -4.83 -5.81 13.03
N PRO A 161 -5.70 -5.78 14.06
CA PRO A 161 -5.78 -4.67 15.00
C PRO A 161 -4.44 -4.34 15.69
N GLU A 162 -3.61 -5.34 15.91
CA GLU A 162 -2.28 -5.20 16.52
C GLU A 162 -1.36 -4.36 15.65
N GLY A 163 -1.32 -4.63 14.33
CA GLY A 163 -0.53 -3.88 13.38
C GLY A 163 -1.02 -2.44 13.19
N VAL A 164 -2.34 -2.26 13.14
CA VAL A 164 -2.95 -0.92 13.08
C VAL A 164 -2.54 -0.10 14.30
N LYS A 165 -2.69 -0.64 15.52
CA LYS A 165 -2.29 0.03 16.77
C LYS A 165 -0.79 0.38 16.79
N ALA A 166 0.07 -0.53 16.30
CA ALA A 166 1.50 -0.29 16.23
C ALA A 166 1.84 0.91 15.34
N VAL A 167 1.23 0.97 14.15
CA VAL A 167 1.42 2.09 13.21
C VAL A 167 0.82 3.39 13.75
N GLU A 168 -0.40 3.37 14.28
CA GLU A 168 -1.04 4.58 14.85
C GLU A 168 -0.26 5.13 16.04
N LYS A 169 0.35 4.27 16.85
CA LYS A 169 1.20 4.68 17.98
C LYS A 169 2.51 5.33 17.50
N ALA A 170 3.16 4.78 16.49
CA ALA A 170 4.43 5.28 15.98
C ALA A 170 4.24 6.50 15.06
N HIS A 171 3.19 6.49 14.26
CA HIS A 171 2.91 7.50 13.23
C HIS A 171 1.44 7.93 13.25
N PRO A 172 1.00 8.70 14.26
CA PRO A 172 -0.40 9.14 14.39
C PRO A 172 -0.86 10.07 13.26
N ASP A 173 0.07 10.61 12.50
CA ASP A 173 -0.14 11.50 11.35
C ASP A 173 -0.32 10.74 10.03
N VAL A 174 -0.18 9.40 10.02
CA VAL A 174 -0.30 8.58 8.82
C VAL A 174 -1.70 7.98 8.71
N ASP A 175 -2.33 8.17 7.55
CA ASP A 175 -3.58 7.49 7.23
C ASP A 175 -3.31 6.06 6.79
N ILE A 176 -4.06 5.13 7.38
CA ILE A 176 -3.98 3.68 7.09
C ILE A 176 -5.21 3.28 6.30
N TYR A 177 -5.01 2.68 5.14
CA TYR A 177 -6.08 2.15 4.29
C TYR A 177 -5.97 0.63 4.21
N LEU A 178 -7.05 -0.06 4.52
CA LEU A 178 -7.15 -1.52 4.44
C LEU A 178 -8.32 -1.92 3.53
N ALA A 179 -8.16 -3.00 2.76
CA ALA A 179 -9.29 -3.65 2.11
C ALA A 179 -10.08 -4.53 3.08
N SER A 180 -9.41 -5.07 4.11
CA SER A 180 -10.06 -5.78 5.23
C SER A 180 -9.27 -5.61 6.51
N LEU A 181 -9.97 -5.34 7.61
CA LEU A 181 -9.44 -5.50 8.96
C LEU A 181 -9.92 -6.87 9.46
N ASP A 182 -8.97 -7.76 9.68
CA ASP A 182 -9.20 -9.13 10.15
C ASP A 182 -9.17 -9.18 11.70
N ASP A 183 -9.48 -10.34 12.29
CA ASP A 183 -9.81 -10.43 13.73
C ASP A 183 -8.60 -10.18 14.64
N HIS A 184 -7.50 -10.88 14.42
CA HIS A 184 -6.33 -10.86 15.31
C HIS A 184 -5.10 -11.53 14.67
N LEU A 185 -3.98 -11.51 15.38
CA LEU A 185 -2.81 -12.35 15.09
C LEU A 185 -2.85 -13.62 15.92
N ASN A 186 -2.55 -14.77 15.29
CA ASN A 186 -2.33 -16.01 16.04
C ASN A 186 -0.98 -16.01 16.78
N GLU A 187 -0.68 -17.08 17.50
CA GLU A 187 0.54 -17.29 18.30
C GLU A 187 1.85 -17.20 17.48
N HIS A 188 1.76 -17.41 16.16
CA HIS A 188 2.88 -17.29 15.23
C HIS A 188 2.95 -15.93 14.51
N GLY A 189 2.08 -14.98 14.86
CA GLY A 189 2.02 -13.66 14.25
C GLY A 189 1.37 -13.61 12.85
N TYR A 190 0.61 -14.63 12.47
CA TYR A 190 -0.19 -14.63 11.26
C TYR A 190 -1.56 -14.03 11.49
N ILE A 191 -2.04 -13.26 10.51
CA ILE A 191 -3.38 -12.67 10.52
C ILE A 191 -4.44 -13.78 10.39
N VAL A 192 -5.50 -13.69 11.20
CA VAL A 192 -6.63 -14.63 11.21
C VAL A 192 -7.91 -13.86 10.86
N PRO A 193 -8.69 -14.30 9.86
CA PRO A 193 -8.52 -15.47 9.00
C PRO A 193 -7.38 -15.35 7.98
N GLY A 194 -6.93 -14.13 7.64
CA GLY A 194 -5.79 -13.88 6.77
C GLY A 194 -5.95 -14.44 5.35
N LEU A 195 -4.83 -14.61 4.68
CA LEU A 195 -4.74 -15.18 3.33
C LEU A 195 -3.42 -15.95 3.11
N GLY A 196 -2.76 -16.37 4.20
CA GLY A 196 -1.46 -17.05 4.15
C GLY A 196 -0.29 -16.08 3.96
N VAL A 197 0.86 -16.59 3.49
CA VAL A 197 2.06 -15.78 3.23
C VAL A 197 1.93 -15.12 1.85
N ALA A 198 1.59 -13.83 1.83
CA ALA A 198 1.30 -13.11 0.59
C ALA A 198 2.47 -13.17 -0.41
N GLY A 199 3.71 -12.97 0.04
CA GLY A 199 4.88 -13.02 -0.82
C GLY A 199 5.02 -14.35 -1.56
N ASP A 200 4.88 -15.47 -0.87
CA ASP A 200 4.97 -16.79 -1.47
C ASP A 200 3.84 -17.05 -2.47
N ARG A 201 2.62 -16.62 -2.15
CA ARG A 201 1.47 -16.73 -3.04
C ARG A 201 1.56 -15.86 -4.27
N ILE A 202 2.17 -14.66 -4.15
CA ILE A 202 2.43 -13.75 -5.28
C ILE A 202 3.50 -14.33 -6.21
N PHE A 203 4.59 -14.84 -5.65
CA PHE A 203 5.79 -15.21 -6.42
C PHE A 203 5.92 -16.71 -6.68
N GLY A 204 5.06 -17.54 -6.08
CA GLY A 204 5.12 -18.99 -6.25
C GLY A 204 6.38 -19.61 -5.64
N THR A 205 6.84 -19.10 -4.50
CA THR A 205 8.10 -19.52 -3.86
C THR A 205 7.93 -20.64 -2.85
N LYS A 206 6.72 -21.19 -2.68
CA LYS A 206 6.41 -22.42 -1.93
C LYS A 206 5.32 -23.21 -2.60
#